data_9998bc7b982e23bd85d91936e23c6ae4
#
_entry.id   9998bc7b982e23bd85d91936e23c6ae4
#
_cell.length_a   1.000
_cell.length_b   1.000
_cell.length_c   1.000
_cell.angle_alpha   90.00
_cell.angle_beta   90.00
_cell.angle_gamma   90.00
#
_symmetry.space_group_name_H-M   'P 1'
#
loop_
_entity.id
_entity.type
_entity.pdbx_description
1 polymer ?
#
loop_
_entity_poly.entity_id
_entity_poly.type
_entity_poly.pdbx_seq_one_letter_code
_entity_poly.pdbx_strand_id
1 'polypeptide(L)'
;MTLRVLVPSAQFAQAIRGPEIDAILWHINDSPEDAPAADVLVTERPREFENRARVGSIPGLRHVHLLSIGSDWILGHMPAAVTLSNSRGAVEDATAEHGMALILAALRELPTAAVQQRRHDWAPLWTSSLHGSVVLVLGYGGVGKELFSRLGPFRPAALIPVASRARVLDDGRQIHGTVELPELLPQADVVVVTLPHNESTAHLVDANFLARMKDGALLVNIGRGPVVDTDALLAELSSGRLRAALDVTDPEPLPADHPLWDAPGCLITPHMAGNTAEFVRLATEITVEQLGRISRGEAPLHLVE
;
A
#
# COMPACT_ATOMS: atom_id res chain seq x y z
N MET A 1 -24.51 4.66 26.48
CA MET A 1 -23.20 4.57 27.18
C MET A 1 -22.22 5.38 26.38
N THR A 2 -21.55 6.38 26.98
CA THR A 2 -20.59 7.21 26.19
C THR A 2 -19.36 6.40 25.86
N LEU A 3 -19.05 6.27 24.61
CA LEU A 3 -17.87 5.56 24.06
C LEU A 3 -16.63 6.44 24.20
N ARG A 4 -15.61 5.99 24.93
CA ARG A 4 -14.34 6.71 25.07
C ARG A 4 -13.39 6.31 23.94
N VAL A 5 -12.98 7.30 23.14
CA VAL A 5 -12.23 7.07 21.91
C VAL A 5 -10.93 7.86 21.94
N LEU A 6 -9.79 7.17 21.85
CA LEU A 6 -8.50 7.79 21.62
C LEU A 6 -8.35 8.11 20.13
N VAL A 7 -7.93 9.33 19.82
CA VAL A 7 -7.79 9.81 18.44
C VAL A 7 -6.44 10.49 18.22
N PRO A 8 -5.84 10.36 17.02
CA PRO A 8 -4.48 10.82 16.75
C PRO A 8 -4.36 12.35 16.58
N SER A 9 -5.46 13.05 16.30
CA SER A 9 -5.40 14.51 16.05
C SER A 9 -6.67 15.23 16.49
N ALA A 10 -6.52 16.55 16.71
CA ALA A 10 -7.65 17.43 17.03
C ALA A 10 -8.70 17.49 15.89
N GLN A 11 -8.28 17.32 14.65
CA GLN A 11 -9.18 17.26 13.50
C GLN A 11 -10.10 16.04 13.59
N PHE A 12 -9.56 14.85 13.87
CA PHE A 12 -10.36 13.64 14.10
C PHE A 12 -11.26 13.80 15.32
N ALA A 13 -10.74 14.34 16.43
CA ALA A 13 -11.55 14.59 17.63
C ALA A 13 -12.76 15.50 17.33
N GLN A 14 -12.59 16.49 16.47
CA GLN A 14 -13.69 17.38 16.06
C GLN A 14 -14.68 16.67 15.14
N ALA A 15 -14.19 15.88 14.18
CA ALA A 15 -15.02 15.21 13.19
C ALA A 15 -15.93 14.12 13.80
N ILE A 16 -15.46 13.40 14.83
CA ILE A 16 -16.21 12.32 15.47
C ILE A 16 -17.09 12.77 16.65
N ARG A 17 -17.13 14.08 16.97
CA ARG A 17 -17.92 14.60 18.09
C ARG A 17 -19.40 14.24 17.97
N GLY A 18 -19.94 13.65 19.03
CA GLY A 18 -21.35 13.29 19.14
C GLY A 18 -21.74 13.09 20.61
N PRO A 19 -23.05 13.06 20.93
CA PRO A 19 -23.52 12.93 22.31
C PRO A 19 -23.10 11.61 22.97
N GLU A 20 -22.72 10.62 22.18
CA GLU A 20 -22.35 9.28 22.64
C GLU A 20 -20.83 9.00 22.52
N ILE A 21 -20.04 10.01 22.14
CA ILE A 21 -18.59 9.86 21.91
C ILE A 21 -17.81 10.88 22.75
N ASP A 22 -16.95 10.38 23.63
CA ASP A 22 -15.93 11.14 24.37
C ASP A 22 -14.58 10.97 23.66
N ALA A 23 -14.24 11.93 22.80
CA ALA A 23 -13.03 11.93 22.02
C ALA A 23 -11.85 12.50 22.83
N ILE A 24 -10.85 11.68 23.06
CA ILE A 24 -9.65 11.99 23.82
C ILE A 24 -8.46 12.05 22.87
N LEU A 25 -7.79 13.20 22.82
CA LEU A 25 -6.57 13.35 22.02
C LEU A 25 -5.43 12.54 22.65
N TRP A 26 -4.99 11.52 21.97
CA TRP A 26 -3.84 10.72 22.34
C TRP A 26 -3.26 10.05 21.11
N HIS A 27 -1.99 10.28 20.86
CA HIS A 27 -1.30 9.74 19.70
C HIS A 27 -0.27 8.68 20.14
N ILE A 28 -0.27 7.54 19.46
CA ILE A 28 0.60 6.40 19.81
C ILE A 28 2.09 6.73 19.77
N ASN A 29 2.50 7.70 18.93
CA ASN A 29 3.90 8.11 18.80
C ASN A 29 4.29 9.27 19.71
N ASP A 30 3.43 10.29 19.78
CA ASP A 30 3.83 11.63 20.23
C ASP A 30 3.36 11.93 21.67
N SER A 31 2.47 11.12 22.24
CA SER A 31 2.04 11.30 23.61
C SER A 31 3.06 10.68 24.57
N PRO A 32 3.72 11.48 25.43
CA PRO A 32 4.72 10.99 26.36
C PRO A 32 4.13 10.18 27.51
N GLU A 33 2.85 10.41 27.79
CA GLU A 33 2.14 9.79 28.92
C GLU A 33 1.51 8.46 28.53
N ASP A 34 1.21 7.65 29.55
CA ASP A 34 0.44 6.43 29.38
C ASP A 34 -0.95 6.76 28.83
N ALA A 35 -1.50 5.86 28.02
CA ALA A 35 -2.81 6.06 27.47
C ALA A 35 -3.89 6.10 28.57
N PRO A 36 -4.81 7.06 28.55
CA PRO A 36 -5.97 7.01 29.42
C PRO A 36 -6.87 5.82 29.06
N ALA A 37 -7.66 5.34 29.99
CA ALA A 37 -8.61 4.26 29.74
C ALA A 37 -9.57 4.63 28.63
N ALA A 38 -9.76 3.73 27.65
CA ALA A 38 -10.62 3.95 26.50
C ALA A 38 -11.22 2.64 25.98
N ASP A 39 -12.36 2.74 25.28
CA ASP A 39 -13.04 1.63 24.63
C ASP A 39 -12.47 1.37 23.25
N VAL A 40 -12.11 2.44 22.53
CA VAL A 40 -11.64 2.39 21.14
C VAL A 40 -10.36 3.22 20.96
N LEU A 41 -9.41 2.68 20.21
CA LEU A 41 -8.28 3.42 19.68
C LEU A 41 -8.47 3.62 18.17
N VAL A 42 -8.46 4.87 17.71
CA VAL A 42 -8.31 5.22 16.30
C VAL A 42 -6.86 5.64 16.09
N THR A 43 -6.14 4.95 15.19
CA THR A 43 -4.70 5.17 15.03
C THR A 43 -4.24 4.96 13.59
N GLU A 44 -3.08 5.49 13.30
CA GLU A 44 -2.30 5.25 12.07
C GLU A 44 -1.01 4.50 12.41
N ARG A 45 -0.28 4.06 11.37
CA ARG A 45 1.02 3.39 11.55
C ARG A 45 2.00 4.32 12.28
N PRO A 46 2.59 3.88 13.40
CA PRO A 46 3.56 4.68 14.13
C PRO A 46 4.84 4.89 13.32
N ARG A 47 5.46 6.06 13.46
CA ARG A 47 6.77 6.37 12.87
C ARG A 47 7.85 5.47 13.47
N GLU A 48 7.78 5.28 14.79
CA GLU A 48 8.68 4.40 15.54
C GLU A 48 7.96 3.09 15.85
N PHE A 49 8.43 2.00 15.27
CA PHE A 49 7.77 0.68 15.40
C PHE A 49 7.65 0.19 16.84
N GLU A 50 8.52 0.63 17.73
CA GLU A 50 8.50 0.26 19.15
C GLU A 50 7.22 0.72 19.84
N ASN A 51 6.66 1.86 19.41
CA ASN A 51 5.44 2.43 20.00
C ASN A 51 4.19 1.58 19.76
N ARG A 52 4.19 0.66 18.81
CA ARG A 52 3.06 -0.25 18.56
C ARG A 52 2.69 -1.12 19.77
N ALA A 53 3.66 -1.45 20.62
CA ALA A 53 3.44 -2.22 21.85
C ALA A 53 2.53 -1.48 22.85
N ARG A 54 2.43 -0.16 22.77
CA ARG A 54 1.59 0.66 23.64
C ARG A 54 0.10 0.34 23.51
N VAL A 55 -0.33 -0.23 22.40
CA VAL A 55 -1.73 -0.67 22.21
C VAL A 55 -2.14 -1.67 23.30
N GLY A 56 -1.23 -2.57 23.67
CA GLY A 56 -1.49 -3.57 24.70
C GLY A 56 -1.64 -3.01 26.13
N SER A 57 -1.21 -1.77 26.39
CA SER A 57 -1.26 -1.12 27.70
C SER A 57 -2.47 -0.21 27.90
N ILE A 58 -3.34 -0.02 26.89
CA ILE A 58 -4.53 0.85 27.00
C ILE A 58 -5.59 0.20 27.89
N PRO A 59 -5.92 0.77 29.04
CA PRO A 59 -6.90 0.16 29.94
C PRO A 59 -8.31 0.19 29.33
N GLY A 60 -9.00 -0.95 29.36
CA GLY A 60 -10.40 -1.06 28.90
C GLY A 60 -10.59 -1.13 27.40
N LEU A 61 -9.49 -1.21 26.58
CA LEU A 61 -9.54 -1.28 25.12
C LEU A 61 -10.35 -2.51 24.66
N ARG A 62 -11.29 -2.29 23.76
CA ARG A 62 -12.13 -3.34 23.14
C ARG A 62 -12.00 -3.39 21.64
N HIS A 63 -11.63 -2.27 21.01
CA HIS A 63 -11.53 -2.17 19.55
C HIS A 63 -10.40 -1.23 19.12
N VAL A 64 -9.72 -1.58 18.03
CA VAL A 64 -8.78 -0.70 17.33
C VAL A 64 -9.29 -0.47 15.91
N HIS A 65 -9.34 0.79 15.49
CA HIS A 65 -9.63 1.19 14.12
C HIS A 65 -8.41 1.83 13.49
N LEU A 66 -7.93 1.25 12.39
CA LEU A 66 -6.80 1.78 11.63
C LEU A 66 -7.28 2.77 10.57
N LEU A 67 -6.66 3.92 10.50
CA LEU A 67 -6.89 4.90 9.42
C LEU A 67 -6.35 4.41 8.08
N SER A 68 -5.42 3.44 8.06
CA SER A 68 -4.88 2.77 6.87
C SER A 68 -5.57 1.44 6.60
N ILE A 69 -5.27 0.80 5.46
CA ILE A 69 -5.69 -0.59 5.18
C ILE A 69 -4.73 -1.60 5.80
N GLY A 70 -3.43 -1.32 5.73
CA GLY A 70 -2.38 -2.23 6.19
C GLY A 70 -2.41 -2.42 7.71
N SER A 71 -2.54 -3.66 8.14
CA SER A 71 -2.62 -4.07 9.55
C SER A 71 -1.42 -4.89 10.00
N ASP A 72 -0.54 -5.27 9.09
CA ASP A 72 0.64 -6.11 9.31
C ASP A 72 1.54 -5.60 10.46
N TRP A 73 1.64 -4.29 10.60
CA TRP A 73 2.47 -3.65 11.61
C TRP A 73 1.97 -3.79 13.06
N ILE A 74 0.68 -4.07 13.28
CA ILE A 74 0.04 -4.07 14.61
C ILE A 74 -0.42 -5.47 15.06
N LEU A 75 -0.68 -6.39 14.14
CA LEU A 75 -1.31 -7.68 14.43
C LEU A 75 -0.60 -8.45 15.57
N GLY A 76 0.72 -8.50 15.58
CA GLY A 76 1.49 -9.17 16.64
C GLY A 76 1.46 -8.49 18.02
N HIS A 77 0.84 -7.31 18.14
CA HIS A 77 0.74 -6.51 19.38
C HIS A 77 -0.70 -6.35 19.88
N MET A 78 -1.66 -6.93 19.17
CA MET A 78 -3.07 -6.87 19.55
C MET A 78 -3.37 -7.75 20.74
N PRO A 79 -4.03 -7.22 21.81
CA PRO A 79 -4.52 -8.08 22.88
C PRO A 79 -5.59 -9.05 22.35
N ALA A 80 -5.60 -10.28 22.84
CA ALA A 80 -6.44 -11.38 22.32
C ALA A 80 -7.95 -11.10 22.29
N ALA A 81 -8.44 -10.21 23.17
CA ALA A 81 -9.87 -9.86 23.26
C ALA A 81 -10.25 -8.59 22.49
N VAL A 82 -9.28 -7.93 21.84
CA VAL A 82 -9.47 -6.66 21.15
C VAL A 82 -9.66 -6.92 19.66
N THR A 83 -10.75 -6.41 19.11
CA THR A 83 -11.02 -6.53 17.66
C THR A 83 -10.30 -5.42 16.88
N LEU A 84 -9.99 -5.71 15.63
CA LEU A 84 -9.30 -4.79 14.73
C LEU A 84 -10.13 -4.53 13.48
N SER A 85 -10.27 -3.27 13.07
CA SER A 85 -10.82 -2.89 11.78
C SER A 85 -9.92 -1.87 11.07
N ASN A 86 -10.17 -1.66 9.80
CA ASN A 86 -9.39 -0.73 8.99
C ASN A 86 -10.28 0.16 8.10
N SER A 87 -9.68 1.19 7.51
CA SER A 87 -10.36 2.13 6.61
C SER A 87 -10.34 1.66 5.15
N ARG A 88 -10.73 0.40 4.90
CA ARG A 88 -10.91 -0.12 3.53
C ARG A 88 -11.92 0.75 2.78
N GLY A 89 -11.58 1.15 1.56
CA GLY A 89 -12.34 2.10 0.75
C GLY A 89 -11.77 3.52 0.76
N ALA A 90 -10.84 3.86 1.70
CA ALA A 90 -10.30 5.21 1.80
C ALA A 90 -9.05 5.43 0.94
N VAL A 91 -8.24 4.40 0.70
CA VAL A 91 -6.88 4.55 0.14
C VAL A 91 -6.70 3.90 -1.23
N GLU A 92 -7.62 3.05 -1.65
CA GLU A 92 -7.50 2.27 -2.88
C GLU A 92 -7.37 3.14 -4.11
N ASP A 93 -8.21 4.18 -4.21
CA ASP A 93 -8.20 5.15 -5.30
C ASP A 93 -6.87 5.89 -5.39
N ALA A 94 -6.43 6.50 -4.30
CA ALA A 94 -5.19 7.25 -4.23
C ALA A 94 -3.98 6.37 -4.54
N THR A 95 -3.93 5.16 -3.99
CA THR A 95 -2.83 4.22 -4.24
C THR A 95 -2.80 3.76 -5.69
N ALA A 96 -3.95 3.51 -6.30
CA ALA A 96 -4.04 3.14 -7.71
C ALA A 96 -3.62 4.31 -8.62
N GLU A 97 -4.01 5.55 -8.29
CA GLU A 97 -3.59 6.75 -9.02
C GLU A 97 -2.06 6.93 -8.93
N HIS A 98 -1.49 6.79 -7.74
CA HIS A 98 -0.03 6.85 -7.56
C HIS A 98 0.68 5.73 -8.33
N GLY A 99 0.13 4.52 -8.35
CA GLY A 99 0.64 3.42 -9.17
C GLY A 99 0.67 3.77 -10.66
N MET A 100 -0.39 4.42 -11.19
CA MET A 100 -0.38 4.94 -12.55
C MET A 100 0.69 6.00 -12.75
N ALA A 101 0.87 6.92 -11.79
CA ALA A 101 1.90 7.95 -11.87
C ALA A 101 3.31 7.33 -11.92
N LEU A 102 3.61 6.33 -11.09
CA LEU A 102 4.88 5.60 -11.09
C LEU A 102 5.12 4.87 -12.41
N ILE A 103 4.12 4.14 -12.92
CA ILE A 103 4.20 3.44 -14.21
C ILE A 103 4.53 4.43 -15.32
N LEU A 104 3.75 5.51 -15.42
CA LEU A 104 3.95 6.51 -16.48
C LEU A 104 5.27 7.25 -16.33
N ALA A 105 5.67 7.64 -15.12
CA ALA A 105 6.95 8.30 -14.87
C ALA A 105 8.13 7.43 -15.29
N ALA A 106 8.13 6.15 -14.92
CA ALA A 106 9.19 5.21 -15.28
C ALA A 106 9.21 4.90 -16.78
N LEU A 107 8.05 4.61 -17.40
CA LEU A 107 7.98 4.32 -18.85
C LEU A 107 8.38 5.53 -19.70
N ARG A 108 8.06 6.75 -19.25
CA ARG A 108 8.31 7.98 -20.00
C ARG A 108 9.60 8.71 -19.59
N GLU A 109 10.46 8.06 -18.77
CA GLU A 109 11.75 8.59 -18.32
C GLU A 109 11.65 10.00 -17.69
N LEU A 110 10.55 10.27 -16.96
CA LEU A 110 10.33 11.58 -16.35
C LEU A 110 11.40 11.95 -15.30
N PRO A 111 11.93 11.02 -14.49
CA PRO A 111 13.04 11.32 -13.58
C PRO A 111 14.29 11.81 -14.33
N THR A 112 14.66 11.16 -15.42
CA THR A 112 15.79 11.54 -16.28
C THR A 112 15.56 12.92 -16.89
N ALA A 113 14.36 13.19 -17.42
CA ALA A 113 13.99 14.47 -17.99
C ALA A 113 14.02 15.60 -16.92
N ALA A 114 13.62 15.33 -15.67
CA ALA A 114 13.70 16.28 -14.57
C ALA A 114 15.16 16.64 -14.20
N VAL A 115 16.09 15.66 -14.29
CA VAL A 115 17.52 15.93 -14.11
C VAL A 115 18.08 16.77 -15.26
N GLN A 116 17.71 16.46 -16.52
CA GLN A 116 18.10 17.24 -17.71
C GLN A 116 17.61 18.69 -17.59
N GLN A 117 16.35 18.91 -17.16
CA GLN A 117 15.80 20.25 -16.94
C GLN A 117 16.66 21.07 -15.97
N ARG A 118 17.10 20.47 -14.85
CA ARG A 118 17.97 21.16 -13.86
C ARG A 118 19.35 21.52 -14.43
N ARG A 119 19.83 20.77 -15.43
CA ARG A 119 21.11 20.97 -16.12
C ARG A 119 20.99 21.88 -17.33
N HIS A 120 19.80 22.34 -17.68
CA HIS A 120 19.47 23.06 -18.90
C HIS A 120 19.90 22.29 -20.17
N ASP A 121 19.76 20.94 -20.14
CA ASP A 121 20.13 20.04 -21.19
C ASP A 121 18.87 19.65 -22.01
N TRP A 122 18.84 20.06 -23.27
CA TRP A 122 17.77 19.74 -24.21
C TRP A 122 18.12 18.48 -25.02
N ALA A 123 18.06 17.29 -24.38
CA ALA A 123 18.37 16.01 -25.01
C ALA A 123 17.12 15.14 -25.08
N PRO A 124 16.50 14.95 -26.29
CA PRO A 124 15.33 14.08 -26.45
C PRO A 124 15.62 12.63 -26.06
N LEU A 125 14.68 12.00 -25.33
CA LEU A 125 14.76 10.61 -24.90
C LEU A 125 13.82 9.74 -25.73
N TRP A 126 14.25 8.53 -26.08
CA TRP A 126 13.37 7.49 -26.58
C TRP A 126 12.78 6.72 -25.38
N THR A 127 11.47 6.61 -25.34
CA THR A 127 10.75 6.11 -24.15
C THR A 127 9.74 5.02 -24.53
N SER A 128 9.30 4.25 -23.54
CA SER A 128 8.27 3.22 -23.69
C SER A 128 6.85 3.77 -23.51
N SER A 129 5.84 2.99 -23.87
CA SER A 129 4.43 3.36 -23.74
C SER A 129 3.61 2.23 -23.12
N LEU A 130 2.57 2.56 -22.35
CA LEU A 130 1.56 1.60 -21.92
C LEU A 130 0.72 1.08 -23.10
N HIS A 131 0.53 1.90 -24.13
CA HIS A 131 -0.19 1.47 -25.33
C HIS A 131 0.54 0.29 -25.97
N GLY A 132 -0.17 -0.81 -26.16
CA GLY A 132 0.39 -2.03 -26.77
C GLY A 132 1.26 -2.88 -25.84
N SER A 133 1.51 -2.50 -24.59
CA SER A 133 2.24 -3.29 -23.60
C SER A 133 1.37 -4.40 -23.00
N VAL A 134 2.02 -5.43 -22.47
CA VAL A 134 1.38 -6.45 -21.62
C VAL A 134 1.62 -6.07 -20.16
N VAL A 135 0.54 -5.83 -19.41
CA VAL A 135 0.62 -5.44 -18.00
C VAL A 135 0.04 -6.53 -17.10
N LEU A 136 0.84 -7.03 -16.18
CA LEU A 136 0.45 -7.99 -15.16
C LEU A 136 0.22 -7.26 -13.83
N VAL A 137 -0.98 -7.41 -13.25
CA VAL A 137 -1.33 -6.86 -11.93
C VAL A 137 -1.35 -8.02 -10.93
N LEU A 138 -0.30 -8.11 -10.11
CA LEU A 138 -0.12 -9.12 -9.08
C LEU A 138 -0.78 -8.65 -7.78
N GLY A 139 -1.96 -9.21 -7.52
CA GLY A 139 -2.90 -8.81 -6.49
C GLY A 139 -4.19 -8.22 -7.11
N TYR A 140 -5.34 -8.84 -6.86
CA TYR A 140 -6.63 -8.37 -7.37
C TYR A 140 -7.60 -8.06 -6.22
N GLY A 141 -7.06 -7.40 -5.17
CA GLY A 141 -7.79 -6.79 -4.07
C GLY A 141 -8.32 -5.39 -4.42
N GLY A 142 -8.61 -4.54 -3.43
CA GLY A 142 -9.13 -3.18 -3.65
C GLY A 142 -8.23 -2.35 -4.57
N VAL A 143 -6.97 -2.15 -4.19
CA VAL A 143 -5.98 -1.38 -4.98
C VAL A 143 -5.77 -1.99 -6.37
N GLY A 144 -5.61 -3.32 -6.46
CA GLY A 144 -5.39 -3.98 -7.75
C GLY A 144 -6.55 -3.84 -8.71
N LYS A 145 -7.80 -3.89 -8.23
CA LYS A 145 -9.01 -3.65 -9.04
C LYS A 145 -9.08 -2.22 -9.56
N GLU A 146 -8.81 -1.25 -8.67
CA GLU A 146 -8.82 0.16 -9.03
C GLU A 146 -7.72 0.49 -10.05
N LEU A 147 -6.51 -0.02 -9.87
CA LEU A 147 -5.43 0.12 -10.83
C LEU A 147 -5.77 -0.54 -12.17
N PHE A 148 -6.31 -1.76 -12.14
CA PHE A 148 -6.71 -2.49 -13.34
C PHE A 148 -7.73 -1.69 -14.17
N SER A 149 -8.71 -1.05 -13.51
CA SER A 149 -9.70 -0.22 -14.19
C SER A 149 -9.08 1.00 -14.87
N ARG A 150 -8.08 1.64 -14.25
CA ARG A 150 -7.38 2.81 -14.76
C ARG A 150 -6.42 2.50 -15.91
N LEU A 151 -5.87 1.28 -15.94
CA LEU A 151 -4.97 0.84 -17.02
C LEU A 151 -5.71 0.65 -18.36
N GLY A 152 -6.96 0.23 -18.35
CA GLY A 152 -7.73 -0.08 -19.55
C GLY A 152 -7.77 1.04 -20.61
N PRO A 153 -8.07 2.30 -20.26
CA PRO A 153 -8.09 3.43 -21.19
C PRO A 153 -6.76 3.71 -21.92
N PHE A 154 -5.62 3.24 -21.39
CA PHE A 154 -4.30 3.32 -22.05
C PHE A 154 -4.12 2.30 -23.18
N ARG A 155 -5.08 1.41 -23.38
CA ARG A 155 -5.11 0.38 -24.43
C ARG A 155 -3.84 -0.48 -24.46
N PRO A 156 -3.48 -1.14 -23.35
CA PRO A 156 -2.44 -2.17 -23.38
C PRO A 156 -2.87 -3.32 -24.29
N ALA A 157 -1.92 -4.10 -24.80
CA ALA A 157 -2.19 -5.30 -25.60
C ALA A 157 -2.89 -6.37 -24.75
N ALA A 158 -2.51 -6.48 -23.47
CA ALA A 158 -3.17 -7.34 -22.48
C ALA A 158 -3.07 -6.75 -21.08
N LEU A 159 -4.14 -6.96 -20.28
CA LEU A 159 -4.16 -6.74 -18.84
C LEU A 159 -4.40 -8.10 -18.16
N ILE A 160 -3.43 -8.55 -17.37
CA ILE A 160 -3.43 -9.88 -16.77
C ILE A 160 -3.56 -9.72 -15.25
N PRO A 161 -4.77 -9.90 -14.68
CA PRO A 161 -4.95 -9.86 -13.24
C PRO A 161 -4.58 -11.21 -12.63
N VAL A 162 -3.74 -11.18 -11.57
CA VAL A 162 -3.30 -12.36 -10.83
C VAL A 162 -3.71 -12.26 -9.37
N ALA A 163 -4.24 -13.33 -8.81
CA ALA A 163 -4.56 -13.45 -7.39
C ALA A 163 -4.03 -14.78 -6.83
N SER A 164 -4.20 -15.02 -5.53
CA SER A 164 -3.77 -16.29 -4.90
C SER A 164 -4.40 -17.53 -5.55
N ARG A 165 -5.64 -17.41 -6.06
CA ARG A 165 -6.37 -18.50 -6.74
C ARG A 165 -7.00 -18.01 -8.03
N ALA A 166 -6.90 -18.83 -9.07
CA ALA A 166 -7.58 -18.60 -10.33
C ALA A 166 -9.11 -18.65 -10.15
N ARG A 167 -9.80 -17.76 -10.86
CA ARG A 167 -11.28 -17.74 -10.91
C ARG A 167 -11.76 -16.92 -12.10
N VAL A 168 -13.03 -17.14 -12.47
CA VAL A 168 -13.72 -16.31 -13.44
C VAL A 168 -14.71 -15.43 -12.68
N LEU A 169 -14.74 -14.13 -12.99
CA LEU A 169 -15.68 -13.18 -12.43
C LEU A 169 -17.03 -13.27 -13.17
N ASP A 170 -18.08 -12.68 -12.59
CA ASP A 170 -19.43 -12.66 -13.17
C ASP A 170 -19.48 -11.94 -14.54
N ASP A 171 -18.57 -11.02 -14.80
CA ASP A 171 -18.41 -10.33 -16.08
C ASP A 171 -17.63 -11.15 -17.14
N GLY A 172 -17.26 -12.39 -16.84
CA GLY A 172 -16.50 -13.29 -17.70
C GLY A 172 -14.97 -13.08 -17.66
N ARG A 173 -14.47 -12.12 -16.88
CA ARG A 173 -13.03 -11.84 -16.75
C ARG A 173 -12.34 -12.97 -16.01
N GLN A 174 -11.26 -13.48 -16.60
CA GLN A 174 -10.39 -14.45 -15.96
C GLN A 174 -9.40 -13.78 -15.01
N ILE A 175 -9.33 -14.25 -13.77
CA ILE A 175 -8.28 -13.94 -12.81
C ILE A 175 -7.37 -15.16 -12.74
N HIS A 176 -6.09 -14.98 -13.03
CA HIS A 176 -5.09 -16.03 -12.97
C HIS A 176 -4.67 -16.34 -11.53
N GLY A 177 -4.16 -17.54 -11.29
CA GLY A 177 -3.57 -17.94 -10.02
C GLY A 177 -2.06 -17.66 -9.99
N THR A 178 -1.49 -17.51 -8.80
CA THR A 178 -0.02 -17.35 -8.64
C THR A 178 0.77 -18.54 -9.21
N VAL A 179 0.18 -19.72 -9.30
CA VAL A 179 0.80 -20.91 -9.90
C VAL A 179 1.08 -20.74 -11.41
N GLU A 180 0.38 -19.83 -12.08
CA GLU A 180 0.53 -19.52 -13.51
C GLU A 180 1.61 -18.47 -13.79
N LEU A 181 2.18 -17.84 -12.75
CA LEU A 181 3.22 -16.79 -12.90
C LEU A 181 4.40 -17.23 -13.77
N PRO A 182 4.93 -18.45 -13.69
CA PRO A 182 6.04 -18.88 -14.54
C PRO A 182 5.78 -18.76 -16.05
N GLU A 183 4.51 -18.87 -16.47
CA GLU A 183 4.08 -18.78 -17.88
C GLU A 183 3.68 -17.35 -18.27
N LEU A 184 3.25 -16.54 -17.30
CA LEU A 184 2.77 -15.18 -17.52
C LEU A 184 3.89 -14.15 -17.50
N LEU A 185 4.88 -14.29 -16.62
CA LEU A 185 5.99 -13.35 -16.44
C LEU A 185 6.80 -13.09 -17.71
N PRO A 186 7.14 -14.14 -18.55
CA PRO A 186 7.87 -13.91 -19.79
C PRO A 186 7.12 -13.08 -20.83
N GLN A 187 5.83 -12.84 -20.64
CA GLN A 187 4.99 -12.05 -21.54
C GLN A 187 4.87 -10.59 -21.10
N ALA A 188 5.07 -10.31 -19.79
CA ALA A 188 4.78 -9.01 -19.19
C ALA A 188 5.89 -7.98 -19.45
N ASP A 189 5.48 -6.81 -19.95
CA ASP A 189 6.35 -5.63 -20.08
C ASP A 189 6.36 -4.80 -18.81
N VAL A 190 5.23 -4.86 -18.05
CA VAL A 190 5.07 -4.20 -16.75
C VAL A 190 4.44 -5.20 -15.77
N VAL A 191 5.05 -5.36 -14.61
CA VAL A 191 4.50 -6.15 -13.48
C VAL A 191 4.24 -5.21 -12.33
N VAL A 192 2.98 -5.13 -11.85
CA VAL A 192 2.61 -4.28 -10.73
C VAL A 192 2.22 -5.13 -9.53
N VAL A 193 2.92 -4.97 -8.42
CA VAL A 193 2.68 -5.64 -7.15
C VAL A 193 1.76 -4.79 -6.29
N THR A 194 0.60 -5.35 -5.92
CA THR A 194 -0.39 -4.73 -5.02
C THR A 194 -0.76 -5.66 -3.86
N LEU A 195 0.12 -6.61 -3.55
CA LEU A 195 -0.10 -7.62 -2.52
C LEU A 195 0.11 -7.08 -1.11
N PRO A 196 -0.67 -7.55 -0.11
CA PRO A 196 -0.31 -7.38 1.29
C PRO A 196 0.90 -8.26 1.63
N HIS A 197 1.58 -7.93 2.73
CA HIS A 197 2.62 -8.78 3.29
C HIS A 197 2.02 -9.79 4.28
N ASN A 198 2.31 -11.06 4.06
CA ASN A 198 2.04 -12.19 4.94
C ASN A 198 3.00 -13.35 4.60
N GLU A 199 2.92 -14.46 5.32
CA GLU A 199 3.79 -15.63 5.09
C GLU A 199 3.77 -16.16 3.65
N SER A 200 2.63 -16.08 2.96
CA SER A 200 2.50 -16.58 1.59
C SER A 200 2.97 -15.61 0.52
N THR A 201 3.18 -14.35 0.87
CA THR A 201 3.60 -13.27 -0.05
C THR A 201 5.00 -12.72 0.25
N ALA A 202 5.58 -13.06 1.39
CA ALA A 202 6.94 -12.70 1.74
C ALA A 202 7.91 -13.24 0.68
N HIS A 203 8.69 -12.34 0.08
CA HIS A 203 9.66 -12.62 -0.99
C HIS A 203 9.07 -13.44 -2.17
N LEU A 204 7.77 -13.27 -2.45
CA LEU A 204 7.15 -13.90 -3.62
C LEU A 204 7.83 -13.43 -4.92
N VAL A 205 8.29 -12.18 -4.94
CA VAL A 205 9.11 -11.61 -6.03
C VAL A 205 10.58 -11.83 -5.68
N ASP A 206 11.01 -13.07 -5.80
CA ASP A 206 12.37 -13.54 -5.57
C ASP A 206 13.24 -13.51 -6.85
N ALA A 207 14.48 -13.98 -6.76
CA ALA A 207 15.38 -14.06 -7.90
C ALA A 207 14.83 -14.92 -9.05
N ASN A 208 14.09 -15.99 -8.76
CA ASN A 208 13.49 -16.84 -9.80
C ASN A 208 12.33 -16.14 -10.50
N PHE A 209 11.52 -15.38 -9.76
CA PHE A 209 10.46 -14.55 -10.33
C PHE A 209 11.07 -13.49 -11.24
N LEU A 210 12.04 -12.72 -10.73
CA LEU A 210 12.70 -11.65 -11.47
C LEU A 210 13.41 -12.17 -12.75
N ALA A 211 14.10 -13.30 -12.65
CA ALA A 211 14.77 -13.93 -13.81
C ALA A 211 13.81 -14.34 -14.94
N ARG A 212 12.51 -14.53 -14.64
CA ARG A 212 11.48 -14.85 -15.64
C ARG A 212 10.87 -13.63 -16.32
N MET A 213 11.07 -12.44 -15.76
CA MET A 213 10.59 -11.20 -16.38
C MET A 213 11.42 -10.91 -17.65
N LYS A 214 10.79 -10.26 -18.63
CA LYS A 214 11.48 -9.83 -19.87
C LYS A 214 12.62 -8.87 -19.56
N ASP A 215 13.65 -8.90 -20.37
CA ASP A 215 14.68 -7.85 -20.39
C ASP A 215 14.04 -6.49 -20.70
N GLY A 216 14.38 -5.48 -19.92
CA GLY A 216 13.79 -4.14 -20.00
C GLY A 216 12.41 -4.00 -19.36
N ALA A 217 11.83 -5.06 -18.79
CA ALA A 217 10.55 -4.97 -18.11
C ALA A 217 10.62 -4.07 -16.85
N LEU A 218 9.47 -3.49 -16.52
CA LEU A 218 9.28 -2.62 -15.36
C LEU A 218 8.58 -3.38 -14.22
N LEU A 219 9.22 -3.46 -13.06
CA LEU A 219 8.58 -3.87 -11.81
C LEU A 219 8.08 -2.64 -11.06
N VAL A 220 6.81 -2.62 -10.67
CA VAL A 220 6.22 -1.57 -9.84
C VAL A 220 5.75 -2.18 -8.53
N ASN A 221 6.15 -1.63 -7.38
CA ASN A 221 5.65 -2.09 -6.08
C ASN A 221 4.94 -0.94 -5.34
N ILE A 222 3.62 -1.08 -5.22
CA ILE A 222 2.74 -0.20 -4.43
C ILE A 222 1.99 -0.99 -3.34
N GLY A 223 2.45 -2.21 -3.06
CA GLY A 223 1.90 -3.09 -2.04
C GLY A 223 2.66 -3.00 -0.73
N ARG A 224 3.64 -3.90 -0.54
CA ARG A 224 4.52 -3.95 0.63
C ARG A 224 5.95 -4.28 0.22
N GLY A 225 6.93 -3.64 0.86
CA GLY A 225 8.37 -3.85 0.60
C GLY A 225 8.78 -5.32 0.67
N PRO A 226 8.52 -6.02 1.79
CA PRO A 226 8.95 -7.42 1.97
C PRO A 226 8.32 -8.46 1.02
N VAL A 227 7.43 -8.06 0.12
CA VAL A 227 6.95 -8.93 -0.97
C VAL A 227 8.04 -9.14 -2.03
N VAL A 228 8.97 -8.19 -2.14
CA VAL A 228 10.10 -8.21 -3.08
C VAL A 228 11.38 -8.50 -2.30
N ASP A 229 12.16 -9.45 -2.78
CA ASP A 229 13.54 -9.64 -2.34
C ASP A 229 14.39 -8.48 -2.87
N THR A 230 14.81 -7.60 -1.95
CA THR A 230 15.53 -6.37 -2.28
C THR A 230 16.90 -6.64 -2.89
N ASP A 231 17.63 -7.66 -2.41
CA ASP A 231 18.95 -8.00 -2.92
C ASP A 231 18.85 -8.58 -4.34
N ALA A 232 17.88 -9.44 -4.59
CA ALA A 232 17.61 -9.99 -5.90
C ALA A 232 17.22 -8.88 -6.89
N LEU A 233 16.34 -7.94 -6.48
CA LEU A 233 15.97 -6.80 -7.31
C LEU A 233 17.17 -5.91 -7.61
N LEU A 234 17.99 -5.60 -6.60
CA LEU A 234 19.19 -4.78 -6.76
C LEU A 234 20.18 -5.38 -7.78
N ALA A 235 20.35 -6.70 -7.77
CA ALA A 235 21.19 -7.39 -8.77
C ALA A 235 20.68 -7.18 -10.20
N GLU A 236 19.37 -7.28 -10.41
CA GLU A 236 18.73 -7.07 -11.73
C GLU A 236 18.81 -5.62 -12.21
N LEU A 237 18.63 -4.67 -11.30
CA LEU A 237 18.78 -3.23 -11.59
C LEU A 237 20.24 -2.88 -11.91
N SER A 238 21.19 -3.40 -11.12
CA SER A 238 22.62 -3.15 -11.32
C SER A 238 23.13 -3.70 -12.66
N SER A 239 22.57 -4.82 -13.13
CA SER A 239 22.86 -5.37 -14.47
C SER A 239 22.23 -4.58 -15.60
N GLY A 240 21.28 -3.68 -15.30
CA GLY A 240 20.46 -2.95 -16.27
C GLY A 240 19.42 -3.81 -16.98
N ARG A 241 19.18 -5.05 -16.52
CA ARG A 241 18.20 -5.96 -17.15
C ARG A 241 16.77 -5.57 -16.87
N LEU A 242 16.46 -5.14 -15.64
CA LEU A 242 15.14 -4.67 -15.25
C LEU A 242 15.14 -3.19 -14.87
N ARG A 243 13.94 -2.63 -14.78
CA ARG A 243 13.67 -1.31 -14.21
C ARG A 243 12.70 -1.45 -13.05
N ALA A 244 12.70 -0.50 -12.11
CA ALA A 244 11.76 -0.52 -10.99
C ALA A 244 11.15 0.85 -10.70
N ALA A 245 9.92 0.85 -10.13
CA ALA A 245 9.29 2.01 -9.53
C ALA A 245 8.62 1.57 -8.22
N LEU A 246 9.13 2.06 -7.10
CA LEU A 246 8.84 1.54 -5.77
C LEU A 246 8.26 2.65 -4.90
N ASP A 247 7.05 2.45 -4.36
CA ASP A 247 6.54 3.29 -3.28
C ASP A 247 6.87 2.70 -1.90
N VAL A 248 7.21 1.41 -1.87
CA VAL A 248 7.54 0.66 -0.66
C VAL A 248 8.82 -0.14 -0.86
N THR A 249 9.63 -0.25 0.18
CA THR A 249 10.94 -0.92 0.16
C THR A 249 11.10 -1.85 1.38
N ASP A 250 12.10 -2.69 1.36
CA ASP A 250 12.55 -3.47 2.51
C ASP A 250 14.08 -3.34 2.62
N PRO A 251 14.61 -2.76 3.70
CA PRO A 251 13.91 -2.21 4.86
C PRO A 251 13.13 -0.93 4.57
N GLU A 252 12.20 -0.59 5.48
CA GLU A 252 11.45 0.65 5.44
C GLU A 252 11.40 1.29 6.85
N PRO A 253 11.86 2.56 7.02
CA PRO A 253 12.45 3.46 6.00
C PRO A 253 13.73 2.90 5.37
N LEU A 254 13.92 3.19 4.07
CA LEU A 254 15.15 2.82 3.38
C LEU A 254 16.33 3.63 3.94
N PRO A 255 17.42 2.98 4.45
CA PRO A 255 18.59 3.67 4.96
C PRO A 255 19.21 4.63 3.95
N ALA A 256 19.76 5.74 4.42
CA ALA A 256 20.29 6.79 3.55
C ALA A 256 21.48 6.34 2.66
N ASP A 257 22.20 5.32 3.10
CA ASP A 257 23.34 4.71 2.40
C ASP A 257 22.97 3.45 1.61
N HIS A 258 21.69 3.12 1.51
CA HIS A 258 21.26 1.90 0.82
C HIS A 258 21.47 2.03 -0.70
N PRO A 259 22.09 1.01 -1.36
CA PRO A 259 22.45 1.10 -2.77
C PRO A 259 21.25 1.21 -3.73
N LEU A 260 20.05 0.89 -3.29
CA LEU A 260 18.83 1.01 -4.08
C LEU A 260 18.54 2.46 -4.49
N TRP A 261 18.99 3.47 -3.71
CA TRP A 261 18.82 4.89 -4.05
C TRP A 261 19.49 5.28 -5.37
N ASP A 262 20.64 4.68 -5.65
CA ASP A 262 21.46 4.96 -6.84
C ASP A 262 21.34 3.88 -7.92
N ALA A 263 20.45 2.89 -7.72
CA ALA A 263 20.30 1.79 -8.66
C ALA A 263 19.79 2.31 -10.03
N PRO A 264 20.41 1.89 -11.15
CA PRO A 264 19.98 2.31 -12.48
C PRO A 264 18.52 1.96 -12.76
N GLY A 265 17.77 2.89 -13.36
CA GLY A 265 16.37 2.63 -13.72
C GLY A 265 15.41 2.42 -12.56
N CYS A 266 15.80 2.79 -11.34
CA CYS A 266 14.97 2.73 -10.15
C CYS A 266 14.38 4.12 -9.82
N LEU A 267 13.06 4.17 -9.66
CA LEU A 267 12.33 5.33 -9.14
C LEU A 267 11.76 4.95 -7.77
N ILE A 268 12.03 5.77 -6.74
CA ILE A 268 11.55 5.52 -5.38
C ILE A 268 10.70 6.70 -4.91
N THR A 269 9.55 6.40 -4.30
CA THR A 269 8.75 7.34 -3.52
C THR A 269 8.60 6.80 -2.08
N PRO A 270 8.57 7.67 -1.04
CA PRO A 270 8.73 7.26 0.34
C PRO A 270 7.38 6.87 0.99
N HIS A 271 6.76 5.77 0.51
CA HIS A 271 5.49 5.21 1.00
C HIS A 271 4.38 6.28 1.12
N MET A 272 4.14 6.98 0.02
CA MET A 272 3.22 8.12 -0.02
C MET A 272 1.99 7.91 -0.90
N ALA A 273 1.83 6.73 -1.48
CA ALA A 273 0.76 6.44 -2.44
C ALA A 273 -0.65 6.73 -1.90
N GLY A 274 -0.88 6.51 -0.60
CA GLY A 274 -2.15 6.82 0.05
C GLY A 274 -2.25 8.24 0.63
N ASN A 275 -1.19 9.04 0.64
CA ASN A 275 -1.10 10.31 1.37
C ASN A 275 -1.76 11.46 0.59
N THR A 276 -3.07 11.51 0.55
CA THR A 276 -3.86 12.54 -0.13
C THR A 276 -4.88 13.20 0.81
N ALA A 277 -5.32 14.41 0.47
CA ALA A 277 -6.39 15.07 1.21
C ALA A 277 -7.71 14.27 1.16
N GLU A 278 -7.95 13.58 0.05
CA GLU A 278 -9.13 12.74 -0.13
C GLU A 278 -9.10 11.50 0.77
N PHE A 279 -7.91 10.90 0.97
CA PHE A 279 -7.73 9.83 1.94
C PHE A 279 -8.16 10.28 3.35
N VAL A 280 -7.71 11.45 3.80
CA VAL A 280 -8.07 11.96 5.14
C VAL A 280 -9.58 12.15 5.27
N ARG A 281 -10.24 12.66 4.23
CA ARG A 281 -11.70 12.84 4.19
C ARG A 281 -12.42 11.49 4.31
N LEU A 282 -12.09 10.54 3.44
CA LEU A 282 -12.72 9.22 3.40
C LEU A 282 -12.45 8.41 4.67
N ALA A 283 -11.21 8.39 5.16
CA ALA A 283 -10.87 7.71 6.41
C ALA A 283 -11.64 8.29 7.61
N THR A 284 -11.86 9.62 7.62
CA THR A 284 -12.67 10.27 8.63
C THR A 284 -14.14 9.83 8.55
N GLU A 285 -14.74 9.80 7.36
CA GLU A 285 -16.12 9.35 7.16
C GLU A 285 -16.32 7.90 7.59
N ILE A 286 -15.39 7.01 7.17
CA ILE A 286 -15.41 5.60 7.59
C ILE A 286 -15.28 5.48 9.10
N THR A 287 -14.39 6.26 9.72
CA THR A 287 -14.20 6.26 11.18
C THR A 287 -15.48 6.70 11.90
N VAL A 288 -16.14 7.76 11.43
CA VAL A 288 -17.43 8.24 12.01
C VAL A 288 -18.50 7.15 11.93
N GLU A 289 -18.66 6.51 10.77
CA GLU A 289 -19.61 5.40 10.62
C GLU A 289 -19.27 4.23 11.55
N GLN A 290 -18.00 3.86 11.62
CA GLN A 290 -17.50 2.77 12.45
C GLN A 290 -17.81 2.99 13.94
N LEU A 291 -17.49 4.18 14.45
CA LEU A 291 -17.76 4.54 15.84
C LEU A 291 -19.26 4.61 16.14
N GLY A 292 -20.06 5.11 15.19
CA GLY A 292 -21.52 5.10 15.29
C GLY A 292 -22.09 3.69 15.41
N ARG A 293 -21.56 2.71 14.66
CA ARG A 293 -21.94 1.28 14.77
C ARG A 293 -21.57 0.72 16.14
N ILE A 294 -20.34 0.94 16.56
CA ILE A 294 -19.85 0.45 17.88
C ILE A 294 -20.67 1.02 19.01
N SER A 295 -21.02 2.31 18.98
CA SER A 295 -21.83 2.95 20.03
C SER A 295 -23.24 2.36 20.16
N ARG A 296 -23.81 1.87 19.05
CA ARG A 296 -25.09 1.16 19.00
C ARG A 296 -24.99 -0.34 19.32
N GLY A 297 -23.78 -0.86 19.59
CA GLY A 297 -23.55 -2.29 19.82
C GLY A 297 -23.61 -3.15 18.54
N GLU A 298 -23.50 -2.53 17.38
CA GLU A 298 -23.45 -3.22 16.10
C GLU A 298 -22.03 -3.73 15.81
N ALA A 299 -21.91 -4.78 14.98
CA ALA A 299 -20.62 -5.29 14.56
C ALA A 299 -19.84 -4.23 13.76
N PRO A 300 -18.53 -4.04 14.03
CA PRO A 300 -17.68 -3.18 13.24
C PRO A 300 -17.61 -3.62 11.77
N LEU A 301 -17.44 -2.67 10.86
CA LEU A 301 -17.16 -2.94 9.45
C LEU A 301 -15.66 -3.24 9.26
N HIS A 302 -15.32 -3.92 8.15
CA HIS A 302 -13.93 -4.13 7.73
C HIS A 302 -13.04 -4.73 8.82
N LEU A 303 -13.58 -5.70 9.57
CA LEU A 303 -12.80 -6.47 10.54
C LEU A 303 -11.61 -7.14 9.83
N VAL A 304 -10.47 -7.11 10.51
CA VAL A 304 -9.24 -7.81 10.11
C VAL A 304 -9.23 -9.13 10.88
N GLU A 305 -9.18 -10.25 10.12
CA GLU A 305 -9.11 -11.61 10.66
C GLU A 305 -7.66 -12.03 10.92
#